data_b3537afbad383d47d5bbc00372cdeed3
#
_entry.id   b3537afbad383d47d5bbc00372cdeed3
#
_cell.length_a   1.000
_cell.length_b   1.000
_cell.length_c   1.000
_cell.angle_alpha   90.00
_cell.angle_beta   90.00
_cell.angle_gamma   90.00
#
_symmetry.space_group_name_H-M   'P 1'
#
loop_
_entity.id
_entity.type
_entity.pdbx_description
1 polymer ?
#
loop_
_entity_poly.entity_id
_entity_poly.type
_entity_poly.pdbx_seq_one_letter_code
_entity_poly.pdbx_strand_id
1 'polypeptide(L)'
;MDSYEFEVICKNIVIDYFNNKAEATDNKKIGIKDVYVVWMCKTLKNSKALLSTNIIDGMYYELTYNGEKDEIYLDAYKKWENKLVKKEDFKKEVTINE
;
A
#
# COMPACT_ATOMS: atom_id res chain seq x y z
N MET A 1 -13.26 1.93 -13.96
CA MET A 1 -11.80 1.70 -13.85
C MET A 1 -11.56 0.23 -13.59
N ASP A 2 -10.80 -0.44 -14.44
CA ASP A 2 -10.47 -1.84 -14.22
C ASP A 2 -9.24 -1.98 -13.30
N SER A 3 -8.94 -3.22 -12.92
CA SER A 3 -7.85 -3.48 -11.96
C SER A 3 -6.48 -3.10 -12.51
N TYR A 4 -6.24 -3.32 -13.79
CA TYR A 4 -4.95 -2.98 -14.40
C TYR A 4 -4.76 -1.47 -14.42
N GLU A 5 -5.78 -0.75 -14.83
CA GLU A 5 -5.74 0.72 -14.86
C GLU A 5 -5.49 1.29 -13.46
N PHE A 6 -6.19 0.74 -12.47
CA PHE A 6 -6.02 1.15 -11.08
C PHE A 6 -4.60 0.89 -10.60
N GLU A 7 -4.05 -0.29 -10.93
CA GLU A 7 -2.67 -0.62 -10.53
C GLU A 7 -1.66 0.38 -11.09
N VAL A 8 -1.78 0.72 -12.37
CA VAL A 8 -0.87 1.67 -13.02
C VAL A 8 -0.97 3.04 -12.37
N ILE A 9 -2.19 3.49 -12.12
CA ILE A 9 -2.44 4.79 -11.48
C ILE A 9 -1.82 4.81 -10.09
N CYS A 10 -2.02 3.76 -9.30
CA CYS A 10 -1.47 3.69 -7.95
C CYS A 10 0.06 3.72 -7.97
N LYS A 11 0.68 2.98 -8.86
CA LYS A 11 2.14 2.98 -8.98
C LYS A 11 2.67 4.37 -9.32
N ASN A 12 2.02 5.05 -10.23
CA ASN A 12 2.43 6.39 -10.62
C ASN A 12 2.28 7.39 -9.47
N ILE A 13 1.22 7.26 -8.69
CA ILE A 13 1.02 8.12 -7.51
C ILE A 13 2.14 7.90 -6.49
N VAL A 14 2.51 6.64 -6.23
CA VAL A 14 3.58 6.32 -5.30
C VAL A 14 4.93 6.85 -5.80
N ILE A 15 5.19 6.70 -7.10
CA ILE A 15 6.42 7.20 -7.71
C ILE A 15 6.52 8.72 -7.53
N ASP A 16 5.45 9.44 -7.83
CA ASP A 16 5.44 10.90 -7.72
C ASP A 16 5.64 11.33 -6.27
N TYR A 17 4.94 10.67 -5.35
CA TYR A 17 5.07 10.98 -3.93
C TYR A 17 6.50 10.74 -3.43
N PHE A 18 7.06 9.59 -3.75
CA PHE A 18 8.43 9.25 -3.34
C PHE A 18 9.45 10.20 -3.95
N ASN A 19 9.34 10.45 -5.24
CA ASN A 19 10.33 11.26 -5.96
C ASN A 19 10.29 12.73 -5.53
N ASN A 20 9.12 13.25 -5.17
CA ASN A 20 9.02 14.60 -4.63
C ASN A 20 9.77 14.71 -3.30
N LYS A 21 9.67 13.69 -2.46
CA LYS A 21 10.41 13.66 -1.20
C LYS A 21 11.91 13.43 -1.42
N ALA A 22 12.26 12.55 -2.36
CA ALA A 22 13.66 12.27 -2.70
C ALA A 22 14.35 13.51 -3.24
N GLU A 23 13.65 14.29 -4.06
CA GLU A 23 14.17 15.54 -4.60
C GLU A 23 14.49 16.53 -3.49
N ALA A 24 13.59 16.62 -2.49
CA ALA A 24 13.80 17.51 -1.37
C ALA A 24 14.97 17.10 -0.47
N THR A 25 15.35 15.80 -0.49
CA THR A 25 16.41 15.25 0.36
C THR A 25 17.65 14.82 -0.41
N ASP A 26 17.70 15.07 -1.72
CA ASP A 26 18.78 14.63 -2.62
C ASP A 26 18.95 13.11 -2.69
N ASN A 27 17.91 12.36 -2.39
CA ASN A 27 17.94 10.91 -2.49
C ASN A 27 17.65 10.46 -3.91
N LYS A 28 18.03 9.22 -4.21
CA LYS A 28 17.81 8.63 -5.52
C LYS A 28 16.32 8.48 -5.80
N LYS A 29 15.91 8.85 -7.02
CA LYS A 29 14.55 8.69 -7.49
C LYS A 29 14.26 7.24 -7.91
N ILE A 30 12.99 6.88 -7.93
CA ILE A 30 12.53 5.55 -8.33
C ILE A 30 11.69 5.63 -9.59
N GLY A 31 11.54 4.48 -10.25
CA GLY A 31 10.69 4.32 -11.42
C GLY A 31 9.69 3.19 -11.22
N ILE A 32 8.93 2.90 -12.28
CA ILE A 32 7.83 1.92 -12.22
C ILE A 32 8.30 0.53 -11.77
N LYS A 33 9.49 0.12 -12.15
CA LYS A 33 10.04 -1.19 -11.80
C LYS A 33 10.40 -1.32 -10.32
N ASP A 34 10.45 -0.20 -9.61
CA ASP A 34 10.83 -0.19 -8.20
C ASP A 34 9.64 -0.27 -7.27
N VAL A 35 8.42 -0.22 -7.82
CA VAL A 35 7.18 -0.23 -7.05
C VAL A 35 6.44 -1.55 -7.29
N TYR A 36 5.93 -2.14 -6.21
CA TYR A 36 5.17 -3.38 -6.32
C TYR A 36 3.89 -3.31 -5.49
N VAL A 37 2.91 -4.10 -5.90
CA VAL A 37 1.63 -4.22 -5.20
C VAL A 37 1.75 -5.34 -4.17
N VAL A 38 1.47 -5.01 -2.89
CA VAL A 38 1.42 -6.01 -1.83
C VAL A 38 0.10 -6.77 -1.91
N TRP A 39 -1.01 -6.04 -2.02
CA TRP A 39 -2.32 -6.61 -2.29
C TRP A 39 -3.21 -5.53 -2.90
N MET A 40 -4.28 -5.98 -3.54
CA MET A 40 -5.24 -5.09 -4.19
C MET A 40 -6.61 -5.76 -4.17
N CYS A 41 -7.67 -4.98 -3.97
CA CYS A 41 -9.03 -5.49 -4.04
C CYS A 41 -9.94 -4.44 -4.65
N LYS A 42 -11.05 -4.93 -5.20
CA LYS A 42 -12.09 -4.08 -5.77
C LYS A 42 -13.43 -4.54 -5.23
N THR A 43 -14.24 -3.59 -4.77
CA THR A 43 -15.58 -3.86 -4.25
C THR A 43 -16.52 -2.83 -4.85
N LEU A 44 -17.39 -3.28 -5.76
CA LEU A 44 -18.33 -2.42 -6.46
C LEU A 44 -17.59 -1.31 -7.20
N LYS A 45 -17.81 -0.06 -6.84
CA LYS A 45 -17.18 1.09 -7.49
C LYS A 45 -15.87 1.51 -6.84
N ASN A 46 -15.51 0.87 -5.74
CA ASN A 46 -14.35 1.26 -4.95
C ASN A 46 -13.21 0.27 -5.13
N SER A 47 -12.00 0.77 -5.06
CA SER A 47 -10.79 -0.06 -5.15
C SER A 47 -9.82 0.35 -4.07
N LYS A 48 -9.03 -0.61 -3.61
CA LYS A 48 -8.04 -0.36 -2.58
C LYS A 48 -6.79 -1.19 -2.85
N ALA A 49 -5.62 -0.60 -2.59
CA ALA A 49 -4.36 -1.29 -2.81
C ALA A 49 -3.33 -0.86 -1.78
N LEU A 50 -2.48 -1.80 -1.41
CA LEU A 50 -1.30 -1.51 -0.59
C LEU A 50 -0.09 -1.76 -1.46
N LEU A 51 0.77 -0.76 -1.58
CA LEU A 51 1.98 -0.82 -2.38
C LEU A 51 3.21 -0.56 -1.52
N SER A 52 4.34 -0.98 -2.03
CA SER A 52 5.62 -0.64 -1.44
C SER A 52 6.67 -0.53 -2.55
N THR A 53 7.91 -0.25 -2.15
CA THR A 53 9.01 -0.12 -3.09
C THR A 53 10.17 -1.02 -2.67
N ASN A 54 11.14 -1.18 -3.56
CA ASN A 54 12.35 -1.94 -3.24
C ASN A 54 13.37 -1.12 -2.43
N ILE A 55 13.02 0.10 -2.07
CA ILE A 55 13.83 0.91 -1.17
C ILE A 55 13.59 0.41 0.26
N ILE A 56 14.68 0.17 0.99
CA ILE A 56 14.59 -0.36 2.35
C ILE A 56 14.41 0.79 3.33
N ASP A 57 13.20 1.33 3.35
CA ASP A 57 12.85 2.45 4.24
C ASP A 57 11.65 2.13 5.16
N GLY A 58 11.09 0.92 5.01
CA GLY A 58 9.94 0.49 5.82
C GLY A 58 8.63 1.16 5.45
N MET A 59 8.56 1.85 4.32
CA MET A 59 7.35 2.57 3.92
C MET A 59 6.39 1.70 3.15
N TYR A 60 5.10 1.90 3.42
CA TYR A 60 3.98 1.32 2.68
C TYR A 60 3.03 2.42 2.29
N TYR A 61 2.34 2.23 1.18
CA TYR A 61 1.46 3.23 0.60
C TYR A 61 0.12 2.58 0.32
N GLU A 62 -0.94 3.13 0.94
CA GLU A 62 -2.29 2.62 0.74
C GLU A 62 -3.05 3.61 -0.13
N LEU A 63 -3.59 3.10 -1.23
CA LEU A 63 -4.37 3.90 -2.17
C LEU A 63 -5.83 3.47 -2.06
N THR A 64 -6.72 4.43 -1.92
CA THR A 64 -8.15 4.18 -1.82
C THR A 64 -8.87 5.00 -2.87
N TYR A 65 -9.55 4.30 -3.79
CA TYR A 65 -10.33 4.94 -4.85
C TYR A 65 -11.81 4.89 -4.50
N ASN A 66 -12.44 6.05 -4.49
CA ASN A 66 -13.89 6.19 -4.33
C ASN A 66 -14.48 6.42 -5.72
N GLY A 67 -15.17 5.40 -6.25
CA GLY A 67 -15.67 5.44 -7.62
C GLY A 67 -16.84 6.40 -7.83
N GLU A 68 -17.59 6.73 -6.78
CA GLU A 68 -18.69 7.68 -6.91
C GLU A 68 -18.17 9.11 -7.09
N LYS A 69 -17.13 9.45 -6.38
CA LYS A 69 -16.54 10.79 -6.42
C LYS A 69 -15.35 10.89 -7.35
N ASP A 70 -14.88 9.75 -7.88
CA ASP A 70 -13.72 9.68 -8.75
C ASP A 70 -12.51 10.33 -8.10
N GLU A 71 -12.26 9.95 -6.85
CA GLU A 71 -11.16 10.47 -6.03
C GLU A 71 -10.29 9.33 -5.54
N ILE A 72 -8.99 9.60 -5.41
CA ILE A 72 -8.04 8.65 -4.82
C ILE A 72 -7.35 9.33 -3.64
N TYR A 73 -7.29 8.61 -2.54
CA TYR A 73 -6.55 9.02 -1.35
C TYR A 73 -5.29 8.20 -1.22
N LEU A 74 -4.20 8.85 -0.87
CA LEU A 74 -2.92 8.20 -0.57
C LEU A 74 -2.63 8.33 0.91
N ASP A 75 -2.41 7.19 1.55
CA ASP A 75 -1.96 7.14 2.94
C ASP A 75 -0.59 6.50 2.98
N ALA A 76 0.38 7.17 3.58
CA ALA A 76 1.75 6.67 3.68
C ALA A 76 1.99 6.21 5.11
N TYR A 77 2.40 4.94 5.25
CA TYR A 77 2.65 4.32 6.56
C TYR A 77 4.09 3.86 6.65
N LYS A 78 4.65 3.96 7.84
CA LYS A 78 5.95 3.35 8.11
C LYS A 78 5.75 2.12 8.97
N LYS A 79 6.33 1.00 8.53
CA LYS A 79 6.27 -0.24 9.30
C LYS A 79 7.01 -0.03 10.62
N TRP A 80 6.29 -0.21 11.71
CA TRP A 80 6.84 -0.02 13.04
C TRP A 80 7.61 -1.26 13.50
N GLU A 81 7.03 -2.43 13.26
CA GLU A 81 7.59 -3.66 13.77
C GLU A 81 7.08 -4.84 12.95
N ASN A 82 7.91 -5.86 12.81
CA ASN A 82 7.51 -7.15 12.26
C ASN A 82 7.75 -8.20 13.33
N LYS A 83 6.67 -8.78 13.83
CA LYS A 83 6.74 -9.72 14.94
C LYS A 83 6.18 -11.07 14.51
N LEU A 84 6.96 -12.12 14.73
CA LEU A 84 6.49 -13.49 14.51
C LEU A 84 5.53 -13.87 15.63
N VAL A 85 4.34 -14.34 15.26
CA VAL A 85 3.37 -14.92 16.18
C VAL A 85 3.26 -16.39 15.82
N LYS A 86 3.64 -17.26 16.73
CA LYS A 86 3.62 -18.69 16.48
C LYS A 86 2.23 -19.25 16.66
N LYS A 87 1.97 -20.38 15.97
CA LYS A 87 0.67 -21.04 15.98
C LYS A 87 0.16 -21.33 17.39
N GLU A 88 1.01 -21.79 18.30
CA GLU A 88 0.63 -22.07 19.66
C GLU A 88 0.16 -20.84 20.43
N ASP A 89 0.56 -19.65 19.98
CA ASP A 89 0.17 -18.42 20.67
C ASP A 89 -1.15 -17.85 20.13
N PHE A 90 -1.46 -18.03 18.86
CA PHE A 90 -2.71 -17.49 18.30
C PHE A 90 -3.82 -18.55 18.19
N LYS A 91 -3.50 -19.85 18.31
CA LYS A 91 -4.51 -20.91 18.30
C LYS A 91 -4.80 -21.42 19.72
N LYS A 92 -4.71 -20.56 20.68
CA LYS A 92 -5.14 -20.88 22.03
C LYS A 92 -6.64 -21.09 22.03
N GLU A 93 -7.12 -21.81 23.05
CA GLU A 93 -8.54 -22.02 23.20
C GLU A 93 -9.28 -20.69 23.16
N VAL A 94 -10.19 -20.59 22.19
CA VAL A 94 -11.02 -19.40 22.06
C VAL A 94 -12.38 -19.74 22.63
N THR A 95 -12.72 -19.06 23.72
CA THR A 95 -14.07 -19.16 24.29
C THR A 95 -14.90 -18.02 23.69
N ILE A 96 -15.86 -18.41 22.91
CA ILE A 96 -16.80 -17.44 22.33
C ILE A 96 -18.02 -17.41 23.22
N ASN A 97 -18.22 -16.30 23.90
CA ASN A 97 -19.38 -16.09 24.74
C ASN A 97 -20.44 -15.36 23.91
N GLU A 98 -21.51 -16.06 23.69
CA GLU A 98 -22.60 -15.54 22.88
C GLU A 98 -23.79 -15.12 23.71
#